data_aa40744749b6075c87c07fe331836455
#
_entry.id   aa40744749b6075c87c07fe331836455
#
_cell.length_a   1.000
_cell.length_b   1.000
_cell.length_c   1.000
_cell.angle_alpha   90.00
_cell.angle_beta   90.00
_cell.angle_gamma   90.00
#
_symmetry.space_group_name_H-M   'P 1'
#
loop_
_entity.id
_entity.type
_entity.pdbx_description
1 polymer ?
#
loop_
_entity_poly.entity_id
_entity_poly.type
_entity_poly.pdbx_seq_one_letter_code
_entity_poly.pdbx_strand_id
1 'polypeptide(L)'
;MKIASNGQMKFCRWSSVTGRVTEDSPVIGDIHPLTFFQKNMSSTRQAMLDGQSLPECNDCVVMEKYGKVSGRQKQLLKTGITVKDFAKSCASSPFVSEFEKSLQQGQTDLVPLDWQIDLGNHCNSACVMCAPASSSRLASEFYRIGLIDKLPVLNWTEDSSRVDLLIDLLSKTSGLTYLHFVGGETLITPGFKKILRALMKHDFRHNITVGLTTNLTVWDAEINQMLCEFKQIHLGMSIDSMTQVNDYVRYPSDIQSVTALMNRWIELSRAQNWIPTIRTTPTALTAGELLDIYKFASTNQVGIESCNFLDEPQILRMSVLPLNIRKKISDQIKHWLQDQKIDAKAVINIRDPNHVQQSILQDAVSYVNYLENSPDETNLLPAMVQYLKKLDQSRGNCVLNYLPEYEEIFRSAGY
;
A
#
# COMPACT_ATOMS: atom_id res chain seq x y z
N MET A 1 -7.06 -8.72 -9.86
CA MET A 1 -7.52 -7.58 -10.67
C MET A 1 -7.57 -6.32 -9.83
N LYS A 2 -7.45 -5.12 -10.42
CA LYS A 2 -7.55 -3.85 -9.70
C LYS A 2 -8.55 -2.90 -10.36
N ILE A 3 -9.30 -2.18 -9.52
CA ILE A 3 -10.04 -0.97 -9.91
C ILE A 3 -9.30 0.21 -9.27
N ALA A 4 -8.92 1.20 -10.06
CA ALA A 4 -8.22 2.40 -9.60
C ALA A 4 -9.20 3.48 -9.08
N SER A 5 -8.69 4.52 -8.43
CA SER A 5 -9.47 5.60 -7.80
C SER A 5 -10.40 6.36 -8.74
N ASN A 6 -10.10 6.38 -10.03
CA ASN A 6 -10.93 6.93 -11.09
C ASN A 6 -11.87 5.89 -11.75
N GLY A 7 -11.92 4.67 -11.23
CA GLY A 7 -12.71 3.57 -11.77
C GLY A 7 -12.04 2.78 -12.89
N GLN A 8 -10.84 3.15 -13.32
CA GLN A 8 -10.14 2.41 -14.36
C GLN A 8 -9.72 1.02 -13.90
N MET A 9 -9.86 0.03 -14.78
CA MET A 9 -9.54 -1.37 -14.50
C MET A 9 -8.13 -1.71 -14.95
N LYS A 10 -7.41 -2.48 -14.12
CA LYS A 10 -6.04 -2.94 -14.37
C LYS A 10 -5.88 -4.42 -14.07
N PHE A 11 -4.99 -5.10 -14.78
CA PHE A 11 -4.80 -6.54 -14.62
C PHE A 11 -4.08 -6.90 -13.30
N CYS A 12 -3.19 -6.04 -12.82
CA CYS A 12 -2.40 -6.29 -11.63
C CYS A 12 -2.59 -5.19 -10.59
N ARG A 13 -2.73 -5.56 -9.32
CA ARG A 13 -2.84 -4.61 -8.21
C ARG A 13 -1.60 -3.76 -8.00
N TRP A 14 -0.45 -4.29 -8.39
CA TRP A 14 0.86 -3.65 -8.25
C TRP A 14 1.22 -2.73 -9.43
N SER A 15 0.48 -2.78 -10.52
CA SER A 15 0.74 -2.01 -11.75
C SER A 15 0.49 -0.51 -11.65
N SER A 16 0.46 0.07 -10.47
CA SER A 16 -0.07 1.43 -10.32
C SER A 16 0.73 2.39 -9.48
N VAL A 17 1.83 1.95 -8.90
CA VAL A 17 2.65 2.86 -8.09
C VAL A 17 3.28 3.94 -8.97
N THR A 18 3.52 3.66 -10.23
CA THR A 18 4.06 4.63 -11.21
C THR A 18 3.04 5.62 -11.77
N GLY A 19 1.79 5.61 -11.30
CA GLY A 19 0.77 6.55 -11.76
C GLY A 19 0.39 6.45 -13.24
N ARG A 20 0.96 5.52 -13.98
CA ARG A 20 0.67 5.30 -15.41
C ARG A 20 -0.59 4.47 -15.58
N VAL A 21 -1.71 5.09 -15.26
CA VAL A 21 -2.97 4.73 -15.90
C VAL A 21 -2.80 5.18 -17.35
N THR A 22 -2.74 4.26 -18.29
CA THR A 22 -2.83 4.66 -19.68
C THR A 22 -4.20 5.30 -19.86
N GLU A 23 -4.29 6.41 -20.60
CA GLU A 23 -5.57 7.09 -20.86
C GLU A 23 -6.62 6.14 -21.46
N ASP A 24 -6.17 5.04 -22.06
CA ASP A 24 -6.97 4.01 -22.72
C ASP A 24 -7.49 2.88 -21.80
N SER A 25 -7.16 2.89 -20.49
CA SER A 25 -7.68 1.84 -19.60
C SER A 25 -9.18 2.03 -19.36
N PRO A 26 -10.03 1.01 -19.64
CA PRO A 26 -11.47 1.16 -19.53
C PRO A 26 -11.90 1.35 -18.07
N VAL A 27 -12.93 2.16 -17.90
CA VAL A 27 -13.54 2.46 -16.60
C VAL A 27 -14.63 1.43 -16.30
N ILE A 28 -14.81 1.08 -15.03
CA ILE A 28 -15.94 0.25 -14.58
C ILE A 28 -17.27 0.95 -14.93
N GLY A 29 -18.16 0.22 -15.60
CA GLY A 29 -19.42 0.76 -16.12
C GLY A 29 -19.38 1.02 -17.63
N ASP A 30 -18.25 1.45 -18.21
CA ASP A 30 -18.08 1.57 -19.65
C ASP A 30 -17.90 0.19 -20.30
N ILE A 31 -17.23 -0.71 -19.56
CA ILE A 31 -17.11 -2.12 -19.92
C ILE A 31 -17.30 -2.97 -18.65
N HIS A 32 -17.91 -4.15 -18.84
CA HIS A 32 -18.09 -5.08 -17.74
C HIS A 32 -16.73 -5.64 -17.25
N PRO A 33 -16.43 -5.67 -15.93
CA PRO A 33 -15.14 -6.10 -15.42
C PRO A 33 -14.69 -7.50 -15.86
N LEU A 34 -15.62 -8.46 -16.02
CA LEU A 34 -15.29 -9.79 -16.55
C LEU A 34 -14.87 -9.73 -18.01
N THR A 35 -15.52 -8.91 -18.84
CA THR A 35 -15.11 -8.72 -20.23
C THR A 35 -13.71 -8.15 -20.30
N PHE A 36 -13.39 -7.17 -19.47
CA PHE A 36 -12.03 -6.64 -19.36
C PHE A 36 -11.03 -7.74 -18.98
N PHE A 37 -11.30 -8.47 -17.90
CA PHE A 37 -10.41 -9.52 -17.43
C PHE A 37 -10.25 -10.67 -18.43
N GLN A 38 -11.35 -11.16 -18.98
CA GLN A 38 -11.35 -12.35 -19.84
C GLN A 38 -10.82 -12.08 -21.25
N LYS A 39 -11.20 -10.95 -21.85
CA LYS A 39 -10.90 -10.64 -23.26
C LYS A 39 -9.82 -9.58 -23.43
N ASN A 40 -9.99 -8.38 -22.83
CA ASN A 40 -9.09 -7.25 -23.09
C ASN A 40 -7.67 -7.48 -22.57
N MET A 41 -7.49 -8.36 -21.58
CA MET A 41 -6.18 -8.70 -21.04
C MET A 41 -5.47 -9.87 -21.75
N SER A 42 -6.00 -10.36 -22.86
CA SER A 42 -5.41 -11.50 -23.58
C SER A 42 -4.00 -11.20 -24.10
N SER A 43 -3.78 -10.03 -24.67
CA SER A 43 -2.45 -9.61 -25.16
C SER A 43 -1.43 -9.47 -24.04
N THR A 44 -1.84 -8.94 -22.88
CA THR A 44 -0.97 -8.84 -21.69
C THR A 44 -0.58 -10.23 -21.18
N ARG A 45 -1.53 -11.18 -21.12
CA ARG A 45 -1.23 -12.56 -20.74
C ARG A 45 -0.28 -13.23 -21.73
N GLN A 46 -0.50 -13.02 -23.04
CA GLN A 46 0.40 -13.56 -24.06
C GLN A 46 1.81 -13.00 -23.91
N ALA A 47 1.97 -11.69 -23.74
CA ALA A 47 3.27 -11.08 -23.52
C ALA A 47 4.00 -11.63 -22.27
N MET A 48 3.25 -11.92 -21.19
CA MET A 48 3.81 -12.57 -19.99
C MET A 48 4.26 -14.01 -20.28
N LEU A 49 3.50 -14.77 -21.07
CA LEU A 49 3.85 -16.13 -21.47
C LEU A 49 5.08 -16.16 -22.38
N ASP A 50 5.21 -15.17 -23.24
CA ASP A 50 6.35 -14.98 -24.15
C ASP A 50 7.61 -14.47 -23.38
N GLY A 51 7.52 -14.28 -22.05
CA GLY A 51 8.62 -13.80 -21.22
C GLY A 51 8.97 -12.32 -21.45
N GLN A 52 8.06 -11.54 -22.03
CA GLN A 52 8.29 -10.13 -22.28
C GLN A 52 8.29 -9.34 -20.96
N SER A 53 9.18 -8.36 -20.86
CA SER A 53 9.18 -7.40 -19.74
C SER A 53 8.05 -6.39 -19.94
N LEU A 54 7.12 -6.35 -18.97
CA LEU A 54 6.02 -5.40 -18.97
C LEU A 54 6.37 -4.18 -18.10
N PRO A 55 6.14 -2.96 -18.58
CA PRO A 55 6.35 -1.74 -17.78
C PRO A 55 5.63 -1.78 -16.44
N GLU A 56 4.46 -2.39 -16.38
CA GLU A 56 3.64 -2.56 -15.19
C GLU A 56 4.27 -3.48 -14.14
N CYS A 57 5.28 -4.25 -14.51
CA CYS A 57 6.03 -5.12 -13.59
C CYS A 57 7.21 -4.43 -12.93
N ASN A 58 7.53 -3.18 -13.33
CA ASN A 58 8.73 -2.47 -12.89
C ASN A 58 8.84 -2.35 -11.36
N ASP A 59 7.74 -2.09 -10.67
CA ASP A 59 7.74 -1.98 -9.20
C ASP A 59 8.22 -3.27 -8.52
N CYS A 60 7.76 -4.43 -9.02
CA CYS A 60 8.23 -5.72 -8.52
C CYS A 60 9.72 -5.92 -8.79
N VAL A 61 10.19 -5.51 -9.98
CA VAL A 61 11.61 -5.62 -10.37
C VAL A 61 12.48 -4.74 -9.47
N VAL A 62 12.05 -3.49 -9.20
CA VAL A 62 12.77 -2.58 -8.31
C VAL A 62 12.83 -3.13 -6.89
N MET A 63 11.72 -3.64 -6.36
CA MET A 63 11.70 -4.25 -5.02
C MET A 63 12.70 -5.42 -4.93
N GLU A 64 12.70 -6.30 -5.92
CA GLU A 64 13.59 -7.48 -5.97
C GLU A 64 15.06 -7.08 -6.07
N LYS A 65 15.39 -5.99 -6.78
CA LYS A 65 16.75 -5.45 -6.85
C LYS A 65 17.32 -5.08 -5.47
N TYR A 66 16.47 -4.62 -4.55
CA TYR A 66 16.86 -4.29 -3.17
C TYR A 66 16.65 -5.44 -2.17
N GLY A 67 16.47 -6.67 -2.67
CA GLY A 67 16.33 -7.87 -1.84
C GLY A 67 14.97 -7.98 -1.13
N LYS A 68 13.96 -7.23 -1.58
CA LYS A 68 12.62 -7.29 -1.01
C LYS A 68 11.74 -8.31 -1.72
N VAL A 69 10.86 -8.95 -0.96
CA VAL A 69 9.85 -9.84 -1.54
C VAL A 69 8.81 -9.02 -2.28
N SER A 70 8.81 -9.09 -3.59
CA SER A 70 7.89 -8.36 -4.46
C SER A 70 6.45 -8.88 -4.38
N GLY A 71 5.51 -8.11 -4.94
CA GLY A 71 4.11 -8.52 -5.03
C GLY A 71 3.91 -9.82 -5.79
N ARG A 72 4.64 -10.04 -6.89
CA ARG A 72 4.58 -11.29 -7.66
C ARG A 72 5.14 -12.48 -6.88
N GLN A 73 6.24 -12.30 -6.16
CA GLN A 73 6.80 -13.34 -5.29
C GLN A 73 5.86 -13.67 -4.13
N LYS A 74 5.24 -12.65 -3.49
CA LYS A 74 4.21 -12.86 -2.45
C LYS A 74 3.03 -13.69 -2.96
N GLN A 75 2.63 -13.51 -4.23
CA GLN A 75 1.56 -14.34 -4.81
C GLN A 75 2.00 -15.79 -5.04
N LEU A 76 3.21 -16.01 -5.52
CA LEU A 76 3.76 -17.36 -5.66
C LEU A 76 3.85 -18.08 -4.31
N LEU A 77 4.32 -17.40 -3.25
CA LEU A 77 4.38 -17.94 -1.89
C LEU A 77 2.99 -18.33 -1.35
N LYS A 78 1.95 -17.56 -1.67
CA LYS A 78 0.57 -17.90 -1.25
C LYS A 78 0.06 -19.21 -1.87
N THR A 79 0.53 -19.54 -3.07
CA THR A 79 0.10 -20.79 -3.74
C THR A 79 0.82 -22.00 -3.21
N GLY A 80 1.87 -21.83 -2.38
CA GLY A 80 2.75 -22.92 -1.92
C GLY A 80 3.53 -23.60 -3.05
N ILE A 81 3.54 -23.02 -4.25
CA ILE A 81 4.09 -23.58 -5.46
C ILE A 81 5.44 -22.92 -5.72
N THR A 82 6.52 -23.71 -5.77
CA THR A 82 7.78 -23.21 -6.32
C THR A 82 7.69 -23.12 -7.84
N VAL A 83 8.49 -22.26 -8.47
CA VAL A 83 8.54 -22.17 -9.94
C VAL A 83 8.85 -23.53 -10.58
N LYS A 84 9.65 -24.38 -9.89
CA LYS A 84 9.97 -25.75 -10.33
C LYS A 84 8.77 -26.70 -10.25
N ASP A 85 7.90 -26.49 -9.28
CA ASP A 85 6.75 -27.36 -9.03
C ASP A 85 5.48 -26.83 -9.71
N PHE A 86 5.53 -25.61 -10.28
CA PHE A 86 4.37 -24.98 -10.92
C PHE A 86 3.77 -25.87 -12.02
N ALA A 87 4.60 -26.41 -12.88
CA ALA A 87 4.16 -27.29 -13.95
C ALA A 87 3.52 -28.59 -13.42
N LYS A 88 4.07 -29.19 -12.33
CA LYS A 88 3.51 -30.38 -11.68
C LYS A 88 2.20 -30.07 -10.94
N SER A 89 2.14 -28.93 -10.24
CA SER A 89 0.93 -28.51 -9.52
C SER A 89 -0.19 -28.12 -10.46
N CYS A 90 0.14 -27.54 -11.61
CA CYS A 90 -0.81 -27.32 -12.68
C CYS A 90 -1.38 -28.63 -13.20
N ALA A 91 -0.60 -29.69 -13.38
CA ALA A 91 -1.05 -30.99 -13.92
C ALA A 91 -2.11 -31.69 -13.07
N SER A 92 -2.25 -31.39 -11.78
CA SER A 92 -3.26 -31.96 -10.87
C SER A 92 -4.40 -31.00 -10.49
N SER A 93 -4.41 -29.78 -11.01
CA SER A 93 -5.39 -28.75 -10.67
C SER A 93 -6.61 -28.80 -11.61
N PRO A 94 -7.84 -28.61 -11.14
CA PRO A 94 -9.01 -28.43 -12.01
C PRO A 94 -8.88 -27.19 -12.94
N PHE A 95 -7.88 -26.33 -12.72
CA PHE A 95 -7.56 -25.21 -13.57
C PHE A 95 -6.67 -25.54 -14.78
N VAL A 96 -6.16 -26.77 -14.91
CA VAL A 96 -5.23 -27.15 -15.99
C VAL A 96 -5.85 -26.97 -17.35
N SER A 97 -7.05 -27.49 -17.57
CA SER A 97 -7.73 -27.38 -18.86
C SER A 97 -8.02 -25.92 -19.23
N GLU A 98 -8.38 -25.12 -18.26
CA GLU A 98 -8.64 -23.70 -18.45
C GLU A 98 -7.33 -22.90 -18.64
N PHE A 99 -6.26 -23.30 -17.96
CA PHE A 99 -4.93 -22.73 -18.16
C PHE A 99 -4.38 -23.06 -19.56
N GLU A 100 -4.49 -24.32 -20.00
CA GLU A 100 -4.09 -24.74 -21.34
C GLU A 100 -4.89 -24.01 -22.45
N LYS A 101 -6.19 -23.85 -22.24
CA LYS A 101 -7.05 -23.06 -23.14
C LYS A 101 -6.62 -21.59 -23.16
N SER A 102 -6.29 -21.02 -21.99
CA SER A 102 -5.77 -19.65 -21.88
C SER A 102 -4.42 -19.49 -22.58
N LEU A 103 -3.52 -20.48 -22.50
CA LEU A 103 -2.25 -20.51 -23.22
C LEU A 103 -2.43 -20.51 -24.75
N GLN A 104 -3.40 -21.30 -25.23
CA GLN A 104 -3.65 -21.46 -26.66
C GLN A 104 -4.40 -20.29 -27.30
N GLN A 105 -5.31 -19.68 -26.56
CA GLN A 105 -6.27 -18.71 -27.08
C GLN A 105 -6.04 -17.28 -26.55
N GLY A 106 -5.16 -17.08 -25.58
CA GLY A 106 -4.98 -15.81 -24.88
C GLY A 106 -6.22 -15.33 -24.11
N GLN A 107 -7.27 -16.16 -24.06
CA GLN A 107 -8.55 -15.87 -23.39
C GLN A 107 -8.76 -16.85 -22.22
N THR A 108 -9.59 -16.47 -21.27
CA THR A 108 -9.97 -17.31 -20.14
C THR A 108 -11.43 -17.07 -19.79
N ASP A 109 -12.12 -18.12 -19.34
CA ASP A 109 -13.46 -18.04 -18.75
C ASP A 109 -13.38 -17.89 -17.21
N LEU A 110 -12.17 -17.90 -16.64
CA LEU A 110 -11.96 -17.70 -15.21
C LEU A 110 -12.43 -16.30 -14.77
N VAL A 111 -12.80 -16.20 -13.51
CA VAL A 111 -13.14 -14.95 -12.83
C VAL A 111 -12.01 -14.56 -11.87
N PRO A 112 -11.73 -13.27 -11.67
CA PRO A 112 -10.76 -12.86 -10.68
C PRO A 112 -11.22 -13.22 -9.27
N LEU A 113 -10.40 -13.95 -8.53
CA LEU A 113 -10.68 -14.35 -7.15
C LEU A 113 -10.02 -13.43 -6.10
N ASP A 114 -9.11 -12.57 -6.55
CA ASP A 114 -8.37 -11.58 -5.76
C ASP A 114 -8.58 -10.21 -6.41
N TRP A 115 -9.15 -9.27 -5.65
CA TRP A 115 -9.44 -7.92 -6.12
C TRP A 115 -8.77 -6.89 -5.24
N GLN A 116 -8.17 -5.88 -5.85
CA GLN A 116 -7.89 -4.61 -5.19
C GLN A 116 -8.86 -3.56 -5.71
N ILE A 117 -9.56 -2.92 -4.80
CA ILE A 117 -10.58 -1.92 -5.07
C ILE A 117 -10.13 -0.62 -4.43
N ASP A 118 -9.69 0.32 -5.26
CA ASP A 118 -9.38 1.68 -4.83
C ASP A 118 -10.68 2.48 -4.91
N LEU A 119 -11.16 2.89 -3.74
CA LEU A 119 -12.50 3.47 -3.57
C LEU A 119 -12.60 4.95 -4.01
N GLY A 120 -11.48 5.55 -4.35
CA GLY A 120 -11.39 6.97 -4.69
C GLY A 120 -10.38 7.71 -3.80
N ASN A 121 -10.37 9.03 -3.89
CA ASN A 121 -9.43 9.87 -3.14
C ASN A 121 -10.04 10.57 -1.92
N HIS A 122 -11.25 10.19 -1.50
CA HIS A 122 -11.87 10.80 -0.32
C HIS A 122 -11.04 10.52 0.94
N CYS A 123 -10.40 11.56 1.48
CA CYS A 123 -9.47 11.47 2.60
C CYS A 123 -9.54 12.69 3.48
N ASN A 124 -9.46 12.49 4.77
CA ASN A 124 -9.42 13.55 5.79
C ASN A 124 -7.99 14.00 6.15
N SER A 125 -6.95 13.38 5.56
CA SER A 125 -5.54 13.74 5.76
C SER A 125 -4.93 14.32 4.50
N ALA A 126 -3.96 15.23 4.65
CA ALA A 126 -3.14 15.83 3.59
C ALA A 126 -1.67 15.50 3.85
N CYS A 127 -1.32 14.21 3.80
CA CYS A 127 0.03 13.73 4.08
C CYS A 127 1.06 14.34 3.11
N VAL A 128 2.22 14.74 3.63
CA VAL A 128 3.28 15.43 2.87
C VAL A 128 3.77 14.60 1.67
N MET A 129 3.85 13.27 1.83
CA MET A 129 4.31 12.33 0.80
C MET A 129 3.20 11.85 -0.14
N CYS A 130 1.95 12.23 0.10
CA CYS A 130 0.83 11.72 -0.68
C CYS A 130 0.68 12.43 -2.02
N ALA A 131 -0.06 11.83 -2.94
CA ALA A 131 -0.43 12.46 -4.20
C ALA A 131 -1.86 13.04 -4.13
N PRO A 132 -2.15 14.15 -4.85
CA PRO A 132 -3.52 14.68 -4.98
C PRO A 132 -4.53 13.66 -5.46
N ALA A 133 -4.08 12.70 -6.27
CA ALA A 133 -4.87 11.56 -6.74
C ALA A 133 -5.32 10.60 -5.62
N SER A 134 -4.67 10.64 -4.47
CA SER A 134 -4.93 9.74 -3.33
C SER A 134 -5.51 10.46 -2.11
N SER A 135 -5.63 11.79 -2.14
CA SER A 135 -6.23 12.57 -1.05
C SER A 135 -6.95 13.80 -1.57
N SER A 136 -8.26 13.85 -1.38
CA SER A 136 -9.10 15.01 -1.73
C SER A 136 -8.73 16.25 -0.93
N ARG A 137 -8.32 16.08 0.33
CA ARG A 137 -7.86 17.20 1.18
C ARG A 137 -6.55 17.78 0.66
N LEU A 138 -5.57 16.92 0.33
CA LEU A 138 -4.30 17.36 -0.26
C LEU A 138 -4.51 18.00 -1.64
N ALA A 139 -5.38 17.41 -2.47
CA ALA A 139 -5.74 17.97 -3.77
C ALA A 139 -6.28 19.40 -3.64
N SER A 140 -7.19 19.63 -2.69
CA SER A 140 -7.76 20.96 -2.40
C SER A 140 -6.71 21.94 -1.89
N GLU A 141 -5.78 21.48 -1.03
CA GLU A 141 -4.65 22.29 -0.57
C GLU A 141 -3.73 22.68 -1.73
N PHE A 142 -3.31 21.70 -2.55
CA PHE A 142 -2.41 21.93 -3.68
C PHE A 142 -3.01 22.87 -4.73
N TYR A 143 -4.32 22.74 -5.01
CA TYR A 143 -5.01 23.66 -5.88
C TYR A 143 -5.01 25.07 -5.32
N ARG A 144 -5.30 25.24 -4.03
CA ARG A 144 -5.31 26.56 -3.35
C ARG A 144 -3.96 27.26 -3.34
N ILE A 145 -2.86 26.49 -3.21
CA ILE A 145 -1.49 27.06 -3.16
C ILE A 145 -0.77 27.02 -4.52
N GLY A 146 -1.48 26.69 -5.59
CA GLY A 146 -0.96 26.71 -6.96
C GLY A 146 0.09 25.65 -7.28
N LEU A 147 0.01 24.48 -6.63
CA LEU A 147 0.84 23.32 -6.96
C LEU A 147 0.20 22.40 -8.03
N ILE A 148 -1.10 22.53 -8.25
CA ILE A 148 -1.84 21.91 -9.36
C ILE A 148 -2.83 22.89 -9.93
N ASP A 149 -3.10 22.78 -11.25
CA ASP A 149 -3.98 23.70 -11.97
C ASP A 149 -5.45 23.28 -11.94
N LYS A 150 -5.75 22.02 -11.65
CA LYS A 150 -7.11 21.48 -11.57
C LYS A 150 -7.22 20.37 -10.53
N LEU A 151 -8.40 20.26 -9.94
CA LEU A 151 -8.71 19.14 -9.03
C LEU A 151 -8.89 17.83 -9.82
N PRO A 152 -8.30 16.72 -9.35
CA PRO A 152 -8.53 15.42 -9.97
C PRO A 152 -9.97 14.95 -9.69
N VAL A 153 -10.64 14.39 -10.70
CA VAL A 153 -11.96 13.75 -10.57
C VAL A 153 -11.74 12.25 -10.39
N LEU A 154 -11.84 11.76 -9.14
CA LEU A 154 -11.32 10.43 -8.81
C LEU A 154 -12.24 9.59 -7.90
N ASN A 155 -13.52 9.94 -7.75
CA ASN A 155 -14.43 9.23 -6.86
C ASN A 155 -15.50 8.47 -7.67
N TRP A 156 -15.08 7.38 -8.34
CA TRP A 156 -16.03 6.53 -9.09
C TRP A 156 -17.11 5.92 -8.20
N THR A 157 -16.85 5.78 -6.89
CA THR A 157 -17.81 5.27 -5.91
C THR A 157 -18.94 6.25 -5.55
N GLU A 158 -18.88 7.49 -6.02
CA GLU A 158 -20.00 8.43 -5.98
C GLU A 158 -21.08 8.08 -7.01
N ASP A 159 -20.70 7.37 -8.09
CA ASP A 159 -21.65 6.81 -9.05
C ASP A 159 -22.23 5.50 -8.48
N SER A 160 -23.46 5.59 -7.98
CA SER A 160 -24.17 4.44 -7.38
C SER A 160 -24.29 3.26 -8.34
N SER A 161 -24.48 3.52 -9.64
CA SER A 161 -24.66 2.46 -10.65
C SER A 161 -23.39 1.63 -10.81
N ARG A 162 -22.22 2.25 -10.77
CA ARG A 162 -20.91 1.58 -10.83
C ARG A 162 -20.65 0.74 -9.58
N VAL A 163 -21.03 1.26 -8.41
CA VAL A 163 -20.94 0.51 -7.15
C VAL A 163 -21.89 -0.69 -7.18
N ASP A 164 -23.12 -0.53 -7.65
CA ASP A 164 -24.08 -1.62 -7.76
C ASP A 164 -23.65 -2.70 -8.76
N LEU A 165 -23.02 -2.31 -9.90
CA LEU A 165 -22.39 -3.24 -10.82
C LEU A 165 -21.29 -4.08 -10.17
N LEU A 166 -20.43 -3.44 -9.37
CA LEU A 166 -19.38 -4.15 -8.62
C LEU A 166 -19.99 -5.10 -7.59
N ILE A 167 -20.99 -4.66 -6.84
CA ILE A 167 -21.69 -5.48 -5.85
C ILE A 167 -22.32 -6.71 -6.51
N ASP A 168 -23.03 -6.52 -7.60
CA ASP A 168 -23.65 -7.61 -8.36
C ASP A 168 -22.60 -8.64 -8.81
N LEU A 169 -21.49 -8.16 -9.35
CA LEU A 169 -20.39 -9.01 -9.78
C LEU A 169 -19.78 -9.80 -8.60
N LEU A 170 -19.42 -9.13 -7.51
CA LEU A 170 -18.83 -9.78 -6.35
C LEU A 170 -19.78 -10.82 -5.74
N SER A 171 -21.09 -10.51 -5.70
CA SER A 171 -22.13 -11.38 -5.15
C SER A 171 -22.34 -12.65 -5.99
N LYS A 172 -22.04 -12.60 -7.28
CA LYS A 172 -22.17 -13.73 -8.21
C LYS A 172 -20.85 -14.51 -8.42
N THR A 173 -19.74 -13.99 -7.91
CA THR A 173 -18.43 -14.63 -8.07
C THR A 173 -18.25 -15.77 -7.07
N SER A 174 -18.50 -16.99 -7.52
CA SER A 174 -18.19 -18.19 -6.73
C SER A 174 -16.68 -18.33 -6.55
N GLY A 175 -16.22 -18.66 -5.32
CA GLY A 175 -14.81 -18.84 -5.01
C GLY A 175 -14.02 -17.54 -4.77
N LEU A 176 -14.68 -16.39 -4.63
CA LEU A 176 -14.03 -15.15 -4.21
C LEU A 176 -13.25 -15.37 -2.90
N THR A 177 -11.94 -15.04 -2.91
CA THR A 177 -11.05 -15.35 -1.79
C THR A 177 -10.49 -14.13 -1.10
N TYR A 178 -10.29 -13.03 -1.83
CA TYR A 178 -9.62 -11.85 -1.31
C TYR A 178 -10.15 -10.54 -1.89
N LEU A 179 -10.51 -9.63 -1.00
CA LEU A 179 -10.88 -8.25 -1.34
C LEU A 179 -9.95 -7.29 -0.61
N HIS A 180 -9.18 -6.49 -1.33
CA HIS A 180 -8.32 -5.47 -0.74
C HIS A 180 -8.85 -4.07 -1.05
N PHE A 181 -9.36 -3.39 -0.05
CA PHE A 181 -9.87 -2.04 -0.15
C PHE A 181 -8.77 -1.03 0.19
N VAL A 182 -8.59 -0.08 -0.71
CA VAL A 182 -7.68 1.06 -0.57
C VAL A 182 -8.39 2.30 -1.10
N GLY A 183 -7.74 3.45 -1.01
CA GLY A 183 -8.27 4.73 -1.46
C GLY A 183 -7.70 5.83 -0.58
N GLY A 184 -8.35 6.99 -0.51
CA GLY A 184 -7.95 8.04 0.40
C GLY A 184 -7.92 7.55 1.85
N GLU A 185 -9.05 7.60 2.55
CA GLU A 185 -9.25 6.88 3.82
C GLU A 185 -10.45 5.93 3.65
N THR A 186 -10.16 4.64 3.75
CA THR A 186 -11.13 3.58 3.47
C THR A 186 -12.38 3.67 4.36
N LEU A 187 -12.19 3.96 5.66
CA LEU A 187 -13.28 3.93 6.65
C LEU A 187 -14.27 5.09 6.53
N ILE A 188 -13.90 6.19 5.88
CA ILE A 188 -14.83 7.33 5.67
C ILE A 188 -15.48 7.31 4.28
N THR A 189 -15.07 6.39 3.39
CA THR A 189 -15.60 6.34 2.04
C THR A 189 -16.98 5.65 2.02
N PRO A 190 -18.08 6.34 1.61
CA PRO A 190 -19.42 5.75 1.64
C PRO A 190 -19.55 4.46 0.83
N GLY A 191 -18.86 4.36 -0.29
CA GLY A 191 -18.83 3.17 -1.14
C GLY A 191 -18.32 1.93 -0.40
N PHE A 192 -17.35 2.05 0.51
CA PHE A 192 -16.87 0.92 1.31
C PHE A 192 -17.99 0.32 2.17
N LYS A 193 -18.67 1.17 2.95
CA LYS A 193 -19.75 0.72 3.82
C LYS A 193 -20.92 0.10 3.04
N LYS A 194 -21.24 0.66 1.85
CA LYS A 194 -22.28 0.12 0.95
C LYS A 194 -21.91 -1.29 0.47
N ILE A 195 -20.65 -1.49 0.06
CA ILE A 195 -20.16 -2.80 -0.39
C ILE A 195 -20.19 -3.81 0.76
N LEU A 196 -19.69 -3.46 1.95
CA LEU A 196 -19.73 -4.35 3.11
C LEU A 196 -21.16 -4.78 3.45
N ARG A 197 -22.12 -3.84 3.55
CA ARG A 197 -23.52 -4.15 3.83
C ARG A 197 -24.13 -5.10 2.78
N ALA A 198 -23.74 -4.97 1.52
CA ALA A 198 -24.20 -5.89 0.48
C ALA A 198 -23.61 -7.29 0.68
N LEU A 199 -22.32 -7.40 0.97
CA LEU A 199 -21.65 -8.69 1.21
C LEU A 199 -22.18 -9.40 2.45
N MET A 200 -22.67 -8.68 3.47
CA MET A 200 -23.31 -9.27 4.65
C MET A 200 -24.54 -10.11 4.33
N LYS A 201 -25.16 -9.92 3.17
CA LYS A 201 -26.34 -10.70 2.73
C LYS A 201 -25.98 -12.09 2.18
N HIS A 202 -24.69 -12.42 2.06
CA HIS A 202 -24.21 -13.65 1.44
C HIS A 202 -23.33 -14.46 2.39
N ASP A 203 -23.61 -15.77 2.53
CA ASP A 203 -22.88 -16.66 3.45
C ASP A 203 -21.42 -16.87 3.03
N PHE A 204 -21.09 -16.71 1.75
CA PHE A 204 -19.71 -16.87 1.29
C PHE A 204 -18.74 -15.83 1.89
N ARG A 205 -19.23 -14.76 2.58
CA ARG A 205 -18.40 -13.81 3.29
C ARG A 205 -17.43 -14.46 4.28
N HIS A 206 -17.85 -15.57 4.90
CA HIS A 206 -17.02 -16.35 5.82
C HIS A 206 -15.82 -17.05 5.13
N ASN A 207 -15.76 -17.05 3.80
CA ASN A 207 -14.64 -17.58 3.02
C ASN A 207 -13.70 -16.49 2.51
N ILE A 208 -14.10 -15.21 2.63
CA ILE A 208 -13.34 -14.08 2.08
C ILE A 208 -12.38 -13.52 3.13
N THR A 209 -11.15 -13.30 2.72
CA THR A 209 -10.21 -12.45 3.44
C THR A 209 -10.36 -11.00 2.95
N VAL A 210 -10.56 -10.06 3.86
CA VAL A 210 -10.60 -8.62 3.54
C VAL A 210 -9.30 -7.96 3.96
N GLY A 211 -8.68 -7.24 3.04
CA GLY A 211 -7.58 -6.31 3.32
C GLY A 211 -8.10 -4.87 3.32
N LEU A 212 -7.68 -4.07 4.26
CA LEU A 212 -7.92 -2.63 4.27
C LEU A 212 -6.74 -1.88 4.87
N THR A 213 -6.65 -0.59 4.52
CA THR A 213 -5.66 0.32 5.11
C THR A 213 -6.38 1.54 5.66
N THR A 214 -6.00 1.96 6.87
CA THR A 214 -6.56 3.15 7.53
C THR A 214 -5.44 4.08 8.01
N ASN A 215 -5.71 5.37 8.00
CA ASN A 215 -4.84 6.40 8.56
C ASN A 215 -4.98 6.56 10.09
N LEU A 216 -5.75 5.68 10.74
CA LEU A 216 -5.94 5.65 12.18
C LEU A 216 -6.61 6.90 12.77
N THR A 217 -7.47 7.55 12.01
CA THR A 217 -8.21 8.75 12.49
C THR A 217 -9.67 8.47 12.77
N VAL A 218 -10.18 7.29 12.40
CA VAL A 218 -11.60 6.95 12.48
C VAL A 218 -11.80 5.58 13.13
N TRP A 219 -12.85 5.50 13.94
CA TRP A 219 -13.38 4.25 14.48
C TRP A 219 -14.87 4.16 14.18
N ASP A 220 -15.28 3.29 13.26
CA ASP A 220 -16.70 3.05 12.93
C ASP A 220 -17.16 1.69 13.47
N ALA A 221 -18.03 1.71 14.47
CA ALA A 221 -18.49 0.50 15.16
C ALA A 221 -19.25 -0.46 14.21
N GLU A 222 -20.05 0.08 13.27
CA GLU A 222 -20.80 -0.73 12.32
C GLU A 222 -19.85 -1.44 11.32
N ILE A 223 -18.88 -0.70 10.78
CA ILE A 223 -17.85 -1.30 9.90
C ILE A 223 -17.11 -2.39 10.66
N ASN A 224 -16.68 -2.12 11.90
CA ASN A 224 -15.92 -3.09 12.69
C ASN A 224 -16.74 -4.36 12.98
N GLN A 225 -18.03 -4.21 13.26
CA GLN A 225 -18.94 -5.35 13.44
C GLN A 225 -19.05 -6.19 12.15
N MET A 226 -19.24 -5.54 11.00
CA MET A 226 -19.29 -6.24 9.71
C MET A 226 -17.95 -6.94 9.39
N LEU A 227 -16.82 -6.33 9.71
CA LEU A 227 -15.50 -6.93 9.46
C LEU A 227 -15.28 -8.22 10.27
N CYS A 228 -15.89 -8.37 11.44
CA CYS A 228 -15.82 -9.59 12.24
C CYS A 228 -16.49 -10.81 11.58
N GLU A 229 -17.34 -10.59 10.58
CA GLU A 229 -18.05 -11.67 9.87
C GLU A 229 -17.23 -12.30 8.71
N PHE A 230 -16.09 -11.72 8.37
CA PHE A 230 -15.23 -12.25 7.33
C PHE A 230 -14.26 -13.31 7.87
N LYS A 231 -13.76 -14.18 6.97
CA LYS A 231 -12.79 -15.23 7.31
C LYS A 231 -11.56 -14.68 8.02
N GLN A 232 -11.04 -13.57 7.54
CA GLN A 232 -9.78 -12.98 7.98
C GLN A 232 -9.73 -11.51 7.59
N ILE A 233 -9.16 -10.67 8.44
CA ILE A 233 -8.86 -9.28 8.11
C ILE A 233 -7.34 -9.06 8.08
N HIS A 234 -6.84 -8.50 6.98
CA HIS A 234 -5.50 -7.94 6.86
C HIS A 234 -5.59 -6.43 7.05
N LEU A 235 -5.30 -5.97 8.25
CA LEU A 235 -5.42 -4.57 8.62
C LEU A 235 -4.09 -3.85 8.44
N GLY A 236 -4.04 -2.88 7.51
CA GLY A 236 -2.93 -1.95 7.37
C GLY A 236 -3.16 -0.70 8.23
N MET A 237 -2.24 -0.42 9.13
CA MET A 237 -2.27 0.73 10.03
C MET A 237 -1.18 1.72 9.60
N SER A 238 -1.59 2.88 9.07
CA SER A 238 -0.67 3.83 8.47
C SER A 238 -0.10 4.79 9.51
N ILE A 239 1.20 4.68 9.78
CA ILE A 239 1.95 5.58 10.67
C ILE A 239 3.40 5.69 10.17
N ASP A 240 4.00 6.88 10.24
CA ASP A 240 5.36 7.13 9.74
C ASP A 240 6.34 7.58 10.83
N SER A 241 5.85 7.86 12.03
CA SER A 241 6.63 8.16 13.22
C SER A 241 5.82 7.89 14.48
N MET A 242 6.50 7.55 15.57
CA MET A 242 5.89 7.42 16.90
C MET A 242 5.94 8.73 17.69
N THR A 243 6.39 9.83 17.08
CA THR A 243 6.53 11.16 17.66
C THR A 243 5.64 12.18 16.94
N GLN A 244 5.70 13.45 17.35
CA GLN A 244 4.99 14.55 16.69
C GLN A 244 5.42 14.76 15.22
N VAL A 245 6.52 14.16 14.77
CA VAL A 245 6.88 14.12 13.35
C VAL A 245 5.73 13.51 12.52
N ASN A 246 4.99 12.54 13.07
CA ASN A 246 3.81 11.98 12.43
C ASN A 246 2.74 13.05 12.18
N ASP A 247 2.55 14.00 13.10
CA ASP A 247 1.53 15.04 12.98
C ASP A 247 1.86 16.02 11.85
N TYR A 248 3.15 16.26 11.65
CA TYR A 248 3.63 17.07 10.52
C TYR A 248 3.45 16.34 9.18
N VAL A 249 3.93 15.09 9.08
CA VAL A 249 3.93 14.39 7.80
C VAL A 249 2.56 13.87 7.39
N ARG A 250 1.67 13.56 8.35
CA ARG A 250 0.30 13.10 8.13
C ARG A 250 -0.79 14.13 8.49
N TYR A 251 -0.52 15.38 8.21
CA TYR A 251 -1.39 16.53 8.53
C TYR A 251 -2.84 16.38 8.04
N PRO A 252 -3.84 16.82 8.85
CA PRO A 252 -3.73 17.01 10.28
C PRO A 252 -3.82 15.66 10.98
N SER A 253 -2.94 15.42 11.90
CA SER A 253 -3.06 14.28 12.82
C SER A 253 -2.63 14.71 14.21
N ASP A 254 -2.97 13.88 15.19
CA ASP A 254 -2.52 13.99 16.56
C ASP A 254 -1.99 12.61 16.97
N ILE A 255 -0.70 12.52 17.20
CA ILE A 255 -0.03 11.23 17.47
C ILE A 255 -0.59 10.51 18.69
N GLN A 256 -1.10 11.22 19.69
CA GLN A 256 -1.70 10.59 20.85
C GLN A 256 -3.00 9.88 20.46
N SER A 257 -3.88 10.54 19.70
CA SER A 257 -5.11 9.95 19.18
C SER A 257 -4.84 8.81 18.22
N VAL A 258 -3.88 8.98 17.32
CA VAL A 258 -3.47 7.95 16.34
C VAL A 258 -2.95 6.70 17.06
N THR A 259 -2.08 6.87 18.06
CA THR A 259 -1.52 5.76 18.83
C THR A 259 -2.59 5.07 19.68
N ALA A 260 -3.51 5.83 20.28
CA ALA A 260 -4.63 5.26 21.02
C ALA A 260 -5.52 4.38 20.12
N LEU A 261 -5.86 4.87 18.92
CA LEU A 261 -6.63 4.08 17.94
C LEU A 261 -5.84 2.88 17.41
N MET A 262 -4.54 3.04 17.16
CA MET A 262 -3.68 1.92 16.75
C MET A 262 -3.69 0.80 17.78
N ASN A 263 -3.55 1.11 19.06
CA ASN A 263 -3.61 0.12 20.14
C ASN A 263 -4.98 -0.56 20.19
N ARG A 264 -6.06 0.19 20.04
CA ARG A 264 -7.41 -0.36 20.00
C ARG A 264 -7.62 -1.30 18.81
N TRP A 265 -7.06 -0.99 17.65
CA TRP A 265 -7.08 -1.86 16.48
C TRP A 265 -6.25 -3.13 16.70
N ILE A 266 -5.11 -3.04 17.38
CA ILE A 266 -4.27 -4.19 17.74
C ILE A 266 -5.03 -5.11 18.70
N GLU A 267 -5.69 -4.57 19.72
CA GLU A 267 -6.50 -5.34 20.67
C GLU A 267 -7.65 -6.08 19.96
N LEU A 268 -8.42 -5.37 19.11
CA LEU A 268 -9.48 -5.99 18.32
C LEU A 268 -8.91 -7.08 17.40
N SER A 269 -7.77 -6.83 16.77
CA SER A 269 -7.12 -7.80 15.90
C SER A 269 -6.73 -9.07 16.64
N ARG A 270 -6.21 -8.95 17.86
CA ARG A 270 -5.90 -10.10 18.71
C ARG A 270 -7.15 -10.89 19.10
N ALA A 271 -8.22 -10.18 19.49
CA ALA A 271 -9.48 -10.79 19.89
C ALA A 271 -10.16 -11.55 18.73
N GLN A 272 -9.99 -11.08 17.50
CA GLN A 272 -10.60 -11.64 16.28
C GLN A 272 -9.64 -12.47 15.43
N ASN A 273 -8.41 -12.69 15.90
CA ASN A 273 -7.35 -13.37 15.13
C ASN A 273 -7.10 -12.74 13.75
N TRP A 274 -7.17 -11.41 13.67
CA TRP A 274 -6.82 -10.64 12.46
C TRP A 274 -5.31 -10.48 12.33
N ILE A 275 -4.85 -10.01 11.16
CA ILE A 275 -3.45 -9.75 10.88
C ILE A 275 -3.21 -8.23 10.80
N PRO A 276 -2.86 -7.58 11.92
CA PRO A 276 -2.49 -6.18 11.93
C PRO A 276 -1.08 -6.00 11.37
N THR A 277 -0.89 -4.96 10.56
CA THR A 277 0.40 -4.64 9.95
C THR A 277 0.58 -3.12 9.96
N ILE A 278 1.68 -2.64 10.52
CA ILE A 278 2.08 -1.24 10.39
C ILE A 278 2.50 -1.01 8.94
N ARG A 279 1.96 0.04 8.33
CA ARG A 279 2.34 0.49 6.99
C ARG A 279 2.94 1.88 7.09
N THR A 280 4.20 1.98 6.73
CA THR A 280 4.92 3.24 6.69
C THR A 280 5.46 3.49 5.28
N THR A 281 5.56 4.76 4.92
CA THR A 281 6.20 5.23 3.69
C THR A 281 7.39 6.09 4.08
N PRO A 282 8.56 5.50 4.28
CA PRO A 282 9.73 6.25 4.72
C PRO A 282 10.11 7.34 3.73
N THR A 283 10.33 8.52 4.25
CA THR A 283 10.75 9.73 3.53
C THR A 283 12.02 10.31 4.13
N ALA A 284 12.59 11.34 3.50
CA ALA A 284 13.68 12.10 4.09
C ALA A 284 13.31 12.68 5.47
N LEU A 285 12.03 12.99 5.71
CA LEU A 285 11.55 13.55 6.98
C LEU A 285 11.38 12.49 8.08
N THR A 286 11.15 11.23 7.71
CA THR A 286 10.84 10.16 8.66
C THR A 286 11.90 9.06 8.69
N ALA A 287 13.03 9.27 8.00
CA ALA A 287 14.08 8.27 7.90
C ALA A 287 14.62 7.85 9.29
N GLY A 288 14.76 8.77 10.21
CA GLY A 288 15.23 8.50 11.58
C GLY A 288 14.19 7.85 12.50
N GLU A 289 12.91 7.98 12.15
CA GLU A 289 11.78 7.56 13.00
C GLU A 289 11.52 6.04 12.96
N LEU A 290 12.07 5.36 11.98
CA LEU A 290 11.73 3.96 11.69
C LEU A 290 12.22 2.98 12.76
N LEU A 291 13.30 3.31 13.45
CA LEU A 291 13.82 2.48 14.53
C LEU A 291 12.79 2.31 15.67
N ASP A 292 12.09 3.37 16.03
CA ASP A 292 11.08 3.30 17.10
C ASP A 292 9.82 2.57 16.65
N ILE A 293 9.47 2.67 15.36
CA ILE A 293 8.40 1.86 14.76
C ILE A 293 8.79 0.37 14.78
N TYR A 294 10.04 0.00 14.45
CA TYR A 294 10.52 -1.39 14.54
C TYR A 294 10.47 -1.92 15.98
N LYS A 295 10.93 -1.13 16.96
CA LYS A 295 10.84 -1.51 18.38
C LYS A 295 9.38 -1.71 18.82
N PHE A 296 8.49 -0.79 18.46
CA PHE A 296 7.06 -0.90 18.76
C PHE A 296 6.46 -2.16 18.12
N ALA A 297 6.73 -2.40 16.84
CA ALA A 297 6.25 -3.56 16.09
C ALA A 297 6.72 -4.88 16.74
N SER A 298 8.02 -4.96 17.10
CA SER A 298 8.62 -6.10 17.77
C SER A 298 7.99 -6.36 19.14
N THR A 299 7.87 -5.32 19.97
CA THR A 299 7.27 -5.42 21.31
C THR A 299 5.81 -5.86 21.26
N ASN A 300 5.06 -5.37 20.30
CA ASN A 300 3.64 -5.66 20.16
C ASN A 300 3.35 -6.87 19.24
N GLN A 301 4.37 -7.51 18.68
CA GLN A 301 4.22 -8.63 17.74
C GLN A 301 3.27 -8.27 16.60
N VAL A 302 3.43 -7.09 16.02
CA VAL A 302 2.65 -6.56 14.89
C VAL A 302 3.55 -6.52 13.66
N GLY A 303 3.09 -7.05 12.53
CA GLY A 303 3.83 -6.99 11.27
C GLY A 303 4.15 -5.56 10.84
N ILE A 304 5.20 -5.39 10.04
CA ILE A 304 5.55 -4.10 9.43
C ILE A 304 5.74 -4.26 7.92
N GLU A 305 5.29 -3.29 7.18
CA GLU A 305 5.60 -3.08 5.75
C GLU A 305 6.15 -1.67 5.58
N SER A 306 7.46 -1.47 5.76
CA SER A 306 8.15 -0.21 5.44
C SER A 306 8.60 -0.15 3.98
N CYS A 307 8.21 -1.14 3.22
CA CYS A 307 8.74 -1.47 1.91
C CYS A 307 8.23 -0.61 0.76
N ASN A 308 7.33 0.32 1.02
CA ASN A 308 6.93 1.29 0.02
C ASN A 308 7.95 2.44 0.00
N PHE A 309 9.19 2.14 -0.46
CA PHE A 309 10.12 3.22 -0.74
C PHE A 309 9.44 4.21 -1.67
N LEU A 310 9.47 5.46 -1.24
CA LEU A 310 8.80 6.52 -1.97
C LEU A 310 9.42 6.68 -3.36
N ASP A 311 8.61 6.50 -4.41
CA ASP A 311 9.02 6.77 -5.78
C ASP A 311 8.70 8.22 -6.17
N GLU A 312 7.51 8.68 -5.85
CA GLU A 312 7.07 10.05 -6.06
C GLU A 312 6.36 10.60 -4.80
N PRO A 313 6.58 11.86 -4.44
CA PRO A 313 7.47 12.83 -5.09
C PRO A 313 8.96 12.57 -4.78
N GLN A 314 9.81 12.59 -5.80
CA GLN A 314 11.26 12.28 -5.69
C GLN A 314 11.96 13.14 -4.66
N ILE A 315 11.57 14.39 -4.53
CA ILE A 315 12.13 15.36 -3.58
C ILE A 315 12.00 14.92 -2.11
N LEU A 316 11.15 13.96 -1.80
CA LEU A 316 10.97 13.43 -0.43
C LEU A 316 11.63 12.06 -0.22
N ARG A 317 12.31 11.51 -1.21
CA ARG A 317 13.03 10.24 -1.05
C ARG A 317 14.10 10.36 0.04
N MET A 318 14.35 9.28 0.74
CA MET A 318 15.42 9.25 1.75
C MET A 318 16.81 9.48 1.15
N SER A 319 17.01 9.16 -0.13
CA SER A 319 18.22 9.43 -0.91
C SER A 319 18.55 10.93 -1.08
N VAL A 320 17.58 11.81 -0.81
CA VAL A 320 17.79 13.27 -0.76
C VAL A 320 18.58 13.70 0.48
N LEU A 321 18.56 12.90 1.55
CA LEU A 321 19.41 13.16 2.71
C LEU A 321 20.89 12.87 2.41
N PRO A 322 21.81 13.73 2.90
CA PRO A 322 23.24 13.48 2.80
C PRO A 322 23.65 12.11 3.34
N LEU A 323 24.64 11.49 2.68
CA LEU A 323 25.07 10.12 2.99
C LEU A 323 25.51 9.93 4.44
N ASN A 324 26.15 10.93 5.05
CA ASN A 324 26.57 10.89 6.47
C ASN A 324 25.37 10.77 7.40
N ILE A 325 24.24 11.42 7.08
CA ILE A 325 23.01 11.30 7.88
C ILE A 325 22.39 9.93 7.68
N ARG A 326 22.27 9.46 6.43
CA ARG A 326 21.76 8.14 6.12
C ARG A 326 22.56 7.03 6.82
N LYS A 327 23.89 7.17 6.87
CA LYS A 327 24.78 6.25 7.59
C LYS A 327 24.55 6.29 9.11
N LYS A 328 24.40 7.48 9.70
CA LYS A 328 24.10 7.61 11.13
C LYS A 328 22.80 6.88 11.50
N ILE A 329 21.75 7.04 10.70
CA ILE A 329 20.47 6.33 10.88
C ILE A 329 20.65 4.82 10.70
N SER A 330 21.36 4.41 9.66
CA SER A 330 21.69 3.01 9.40
C SER A 330 22.43 2.37 10.58
N ASP A 331 23.43 3.03 11.12
CA ASP A 331 24.23 2.52 12.23
C ASP A 331 23.41 2.33 13.51
N GLN A 332 22.44 3.22 13.78
CA GLN A 332 21.50 3.05 14.90
C GLN A 332 20.65 1.79 14.75
N ILE A 333 20.14 1.54 13.54
CA ILE A 333 19.33 0.34 13.26
C ILE A 333 20.19 -0.92 13.30
N LYS A 334 21.41 -0.88 12.73
CA LYS A 334 22.38 -1.99 12.81
C LYS A 334 22.72 -2.34 14.25
N HIS A 335 22.93 -1.34 15.10
CA HIS A 335 23.19 -1.56 16.52
C HIS A 335 22.02 -2.29 17.20
N TRP A 336 20.78 -1.86 16.94
CA TRP A 336 19.60 -2.56 17.44
C TRP A 336 19.50 -4.00 16.88
N LEU A 337 19.87 -4.22 15.62
CA LEU A 337 19.86 -5.54 14.99
C LEU A 337 20.90 -6.50 15.56
N GLN A 338 22.03 -6.02 16.11
CA GLN A 338 23.08 -6.87 16.71
C GLN A 338 22.56 -7.70 17.88
N ASP A 339 21.60 -7.16 18.64
CA ASP A 339 20.99 -7.84 19.78
C ASP A 339 19.86 -8.81 19.36
N GLN A 340 19.57 -8.92 18.07
CA GLN A 340 18.47 -9.72 17.55
C GLN A 340 18.97 -11.02 16.88
N LYS A 341 18.23 -12.11 17.07
CA LYS A 341 18.49 -13.38 16.37
C LYS A 341 17.86 -13.33 14.98
N ILE A 342 18.64 -13.05 13.96
CA ILE A 342 18.17 -12.96 12.56
C ILE A 342 18.43 -14.29 11.86
N ASP A 343 17.37 -14.93 11.33
CA ASP A 343 17.47 -16.01 10.38
C ASP A 343 17.38 -15.47 8.95
N ALA A 344 18.53 -15.22 8.32
CA ALA A 344 18.59 -14.71 6.96
C ALA A 344 18.10 -15.69 5.88
N LYS A 345 17.89 -16.98 6.23
CA LYS A 345 17.43 -18.02 5.31
C LYS A 345 15.95 -18.35 5.46
N ALA A 346 15.29 -17.82 6.49
CA ALA A 346 13.88 -18.08 6.70
C ALA A 346 13.05 -17.54 5.53
N VAL A 347 12.25 -18.40 4.92
CA VAL A 347 11.21 -17.97 3.97
C VAL A 347 10.06 -17.39 4.80
N ILE A 348 9.92 -16.07 4.75
CA ILE A 348 9.01 -15.36 5.64
C ILE A 348 7.68 -15.08 4.95
N ASN A 349 6.62 -15.53 5.59
CA ASN A 349 5.28 -15.07 5.32
C ASN A 349 4.91 -14.04 6.39
N ILE A 350 4.92 -12.75 6.04
CA ILE A 350 4.56 -11.65 6.96
C ILE A 350 3.13 -11.75 7.53
N ARG A 351 2.32 -12.66 7.00
CA ARG A 351 0.95 -12.94 7.43
C ARG A 351 0.87 -14.17 8.33
N ASP A 352 1.98 -14.83 8.59
CA ASP A 352 2.08 -15.91 9.55
C ASP A 352 2.49 -15.32 10.91
N PRO A 353 1.65 -15.45 11.95
CA PRO A 353 1.99 -14.95 13.29
C PRO A 353 3.32 -15.47 13.82
N ASN A 354 3.72 -16.70 13.42
CA ASN A 354 4.99 -17.28 13.84
C ASN A 354 6.21 -16.64 13.16
N HIS A 355 5.99 -15.89 12.07
CA HIS A 355 7.05 -15.24 11.31
C HIS A 355 7.11 -13.71 11.52
N VAL A 356 6.26 -13.15 12.37
CA VAL A 356 6.16 -11.68 12.55
C VAL A 356 7.52 -11.09 12.93
N GLN A 357 8.18 -11.63 13.96
CA GLN A 357 9.46 -11.11 14.42
C GLN A 357 10.52 -11.16 13.31
N GLN A 358 10.65 -12.28 12.61
CA GLN A 358 11.62 -12.41 11.53
C GLN A 358 11.30 -11.48 10.36
N SER A 359 10.01 -11.24 10.07
CA SER A 359 9.61 -10.29 9.03
C SER A 359 10.00 -8.85 9.36
N ILE A 360 9.89 -8.45 10.63
CA ILE A 360 10.31 -7.13 11.12
C ILE A 360 11.83 -6.98 10.94
N LEU A 361 12.60 -7.99 11.34
CA LEU A 361 14.07 -7.95 11.24
C LEU A 361 14.54 -7.92 9.78
N GLN A 362 13.94 -8.69 8.89
CA GLN A 362 14.27 -8.65 7.45
C GLN A 362 13.87 -7.32 6.80
N ASP A 363 12.76 -6.74 7.19
CA ASP A 363 12.35 -5.41 6.74
C ASP A 363 13.39 -4.37 7.17
N ALA A 364 13.85 -4.40 8.43
CA ALA A 364 14.89 -3.51 8.96
C ALA A 364 16.22 -3.67 8.21
N VAL A 365 16.65 -4.91 7.91
CA VAL A 365 17.85 -5.17 7.09
C VAL A 365 17.70 -4.57 5.69
N SER A 366 16.54 -4.73 5.06
CA SER A 366 16.28 -4.16 3.74
C SER A 366 16.28 -2.64 3.76
N TYR A 367 15.81 -2.05 4.85
CA TYR A 367 15.82 -0.61 5.06
C TYR A 367 17.25 -0.06 5.21
N VAL A 368 18.09 -0.72 6.00
CA VAL A 368 19.52 -0.41 6.12
C VAL A 368 20.20 -0.45 4.75
N ASN A 369 19.96 -1.52 3.98
CA ASN A 369 20.51 -1.65 2.63
C ASN A 369 20.09 -0.49 1.72
N TYR A 370 18.86 -0.03 1.82
CA TYR A 370 18.39 1.12 1.03
C TYR A 370 19.10 2.42 1.47
N LEU A 371 19.20 2.69 2.77
CA LEU A 371 19.87 3.89 3.29
C LEU A 371 21.32 4.00 2.83
N GLU A 372 22.04 2.87 2.77
CA GLU A 372 23.46 2.86 2.44
C GLU A 372 23.75 2.85 0.93
N ASN A 373 22.88 2.19 0.14
CA ASN A 373 23.16 1.90 -1.26
C ASN A 373 22.25 2.65 -2.25
N SER A 374 21.28 3.45 -1.77
CA SER A 374 20.48 4.29 -2.65
C SER A 374 21.33 5.41 -3.27
N PRO A 375 20.97 5.90 -4.48
CA PRO A 375 21.69 6.99 -5.14
C PRO A 375 21.85 8.22 -4.26
N ASP A 376 22.81 9.07 -4.58
CA ASP A 376 22.89 10.40 -4.01
C ASP A 376 21.99 11.34 -4.81
N GLU A 377 20.90 11.80 -4.17
CA GLU A 377 19.94 12.74 -4.73
C GLU A 377 19.90 14.06 -3.92
N THR A 378 21.00 14.40 -3.20
CA THR A 378 21.12 15.63 -2.39
C THR A 378 20.91 16.91 -3.18
N ASN A 379 21.11 16.86 -4.50
CA ASN A 379 20.78 17.96 -5.42
C ASN A 379 19.27 18.32 -5.41
N LEU A 380 18.38 17.44 -4.94
CA LEU A 380 16.95 17.71 -4.78
C LEU A 380 16.60 18.38 -3.44
N LEU A 381 17.54 18.49 -2.52
CA LEU A 381 17.30 19.07 -1.19
C LEU A 381 16.75 20.51 -1.24
N PRO A 382 17.25 21.44 -2.10
CA PRO A 382 16.65 22.77 -2.22
C PRO A 382 15.19 22.72 -2.69
N ALA A 383 14.85 21.81 -3.60
CA ALA A 383 13.48 21.64 -4.09
C ALA A 383 12.56 21.09 -2.99
N MET A 384 13.05 20.13 -2.19
CA MET A 384 12.34 19.64 -0.99
C MET A 384 12.05 20.79 -0.01
N VAL A 385 13.06 21.60 0.30
CA VAL A 385 12.91 22.73 1.22
C VAL A 385 11.87 23.73 0.70
N GLN A 386 11.88 24.06 -0.58
CA GLN A 386 10.88 24.95 -1.16
C GLN A 386 9.46 24.37 -1.11
N TYR A 387 9.32 23.09 -1.33
CA TYR A 387 8.05 22.37 -1.18
C TYR A 387 7.54 22.45 0.26
N LEU A 388 8.39 22.14 1.25
CA LEU A 388 8.04 22.20 2.65
C LEU A 388 7.66 23.62 3.11
N LYS A 389 8.38 24.65 2.66
CA LYS A 389 8.02 26.06 2.94
C LYS A 389 6.62 26.42 2.47
N LYS A 390 6.22 25.97 1.27
CA LYS A 390 4.85 26.19 0.78
C LYS A 390 3.80 25.50 1.65
N LEU A 391 4.07 24.28 2.10
CA LEU A 391 3.17 23.56 3.01
C LEU A 391 3.12 24.21 4.38
N ASP A 392 4.26 24.59 4.93
CA ASP A 392 4.37 25.27 6.22
C ASP A 392 3.57 26.58 6.22
N GLN A 393 3.74 27.39 5.19
CA GLN A 393 2.96 28.62 5.00
C GLN A 393 1.44 28.34 4.90
N SER A 394 1.06 27.29 4.16
CA SER A 394 -0.35 26.89 4.00
C SER A 394 -0.99 26.42 5.30
N ARG A 395 -0.21 25.75 6.15
CA ARG A 395 -0.68 25.05 7.36
C ARG A 395 -0.43 25.83 8.65
N GLY A 396 0.30 26.93 8.58
CA GLY A 396 0.74 27.67 9.77
C GLY A 396 1.72 26.87 10.64
N ASN A 397 2.52 26.01 10.01
CA ASN A 397 3.49 25.12 10.65
C ASN A 397 4.93 25.54 10.32
N CYS A 398 5.89 24.88 10.97
CA CYS A 398 7.31 24.96 10.65
C CYS A 398 7.94 23.59 10.83
N VAL A 399 8.49 23.00 9.78
CA VAL A 399 9.11 21.66 9.81
C VAL A 399 10.23 21.57 10.85
N LEU A 400 10.95 22.66 11.11
CA LEU A 400 12.04 22.68 12.08
C LEU A 400 11.57 22.55 13.53
N ASN A 401 10.28 22.80 13.81
CA ASN A 401 9.70 22.51 15.14
C ASN A 401 9.56 21.00 15.41
N TYR A 402 9.51 20.22 14.34
CA TYR A 402 9.35 18.76 14.41
C TYR A 402 10.66 18.00 14.16
N LEU A 403 11.57 18.59 13.38
CA LEU A 403 12.86 18.01 12.95
C LEU A 403 14.00 19.01 13.19
N PRO A 404 14.26 19.41 14.44
CA PRO A 404 15.31 20.40 14.76
C PRO A 404 16.71 19.91 14.37
N GLU A 405 16.94 18.59 14.33
CA GLU A 405 18.22 17.98 13.93
C GLU A 405 18.57 18.23 12.46
N TYR A 406 17.59 18.63 11.63
CA TYR A 406 17.79 18.96 10.22
C TYR A 406 17.94 20.48 9.98
N GLU A 407 17.96 21.31 11.03
CA GLU A 407 17.98 22.76 10.90
C GLU A 407 19.16 23.26 10.04
N GLU A 408 20.37 22.80 10.31
CA GLU A 408 21.58 23.19 9.58
C GLU A 408 21.45 22.87 8.09
N ILE A 409 20.97 21.66 7.77
CA ILE A 409 20.83 21.18 6.40
C ILE A 409 19.74 21.97 5.66
N PHE A 410 18.60 22.17 6.30
CA PHE A 410 17.48 22.88 5.66
C PHE A 410 17.81 24.35 5.45
N ARG A 411 18.48 25.00 6.42
CA ARG A 411 18.96 26.39 6.26
C ARG A 411 19.98 26.52 5.13
N SER A 412 20.94 25.58 5.04
CA SER A 412 21.91 25.57 3.94
C SER A 412 21.27 25.37 2.56
N ALA A 413 20.12 24.71 2.52
CA ALA A 413 19.33 24.48 1.31
C ALA A 413 18.28 25.60 1.03
N GLY A 414 18.29 26.67 1.81
CA GLY A 414 17.44 27.85 1.61
C GLY A 414 16.11 27.85 2.38
N TYR A 415 16.03 27.09 3.51
CA TYR A 415 14.88 27.18 4.42
C TYR A 415 14.82 28.51 5.15
#